data_5ea8ea37453dff043ca5fd43b1f3e954
#
_entry.id   5ea8ea37453dff043ca5fd43b1f3e954
#
_cell.length_a   1.000
_cell.length_b   1.000
_cell.length_c   1.000
_cell.angle_alpha   90.00
_cell.angle_beta   90.00
_cell.angle_gamma   90.00
#
_symmetry.space_group_name_H-M   'P 1'
#
loop_
_entity.id
_entity.type
_entity.pdbx_description
1 polymer ?
#
loop_
_entity_poly.entity_id
_entity_poly.type
_entity_poly.pdbx_seq_one_letter_code
_entity_poly.pdbx_strand_id
1 'polypeptide(L)'
;SQYGATGLALEAGARGKNLTEWQYGLASVTPRWNVSGTYMQVLPRVYSAAADGSDEREFLMDFFTDAHDMLSKLFLKGYQWPFDVRKVADGSSIIDILVYLETCKGRKVYLDYRTNPAGGEFSYDALLPEAREYLERAGACFGTPIERLAHMNQPAIDFYRDKGVDLYTQPLEIALCAQHNNGGIGIDCWWQTDVKGLFAVGEAAASHGVYRPGGTALNAGQVGSTRAAQYIAARCQGDAPACFDTEAAAALAEMGALADACRADTGNVRALWQHAAEEMSRCGAAIRDPAQIRAYGKQVEAQLAGFAKTVKAGSRTELAMVYRLRDMLLSQHAYLTAMADYTAHGGQSRGSALYTDLTGGVKPFAQLPDTFTFALDETEAPLIQELWFEDGTCKTDWRAPRPIPEDDDFFENVWRSYRETGNID
;
A
#
# COMPACT_ATOMS: atom_id res chain seq x y z
N SER A 1 -9.07 -9.74 -11.05
CA SER A 1 -8.17 -8.58 -10.93
C SER A 1 -7.18 -8.57 -12.07
N GLN A 2 -6.83 -7.39 -12.52
CA GLN A 2 -5.82 -7.19 -13.55
C GLN A 2 -4.48 -6.88 -12.88
N TYR A 3 -3.40 -7.29 -13.52
CA TYR A 3 -2.10 -6.74 -13.18
C TYR A 3 -2.05 -5.30 -13.69
N GLY A 4 -1.40 -4.41 -12.94
CA GLY A 4 -1.26 -3.01 -13.31
C GLY A 4 -0.51 -2.82 -14.63
N ALA A 5 -0.56 -1.60 -15.11
CA ALA A 5 0.17 -1.13 -16.27
C ALA A 5 0.83 0.23 -15.97
N THR A 6 1.22 0.45 -14.70
CA THR A 6 1.83 1.69 -14.24
C THR A 6 3.16 1.94 -14.94
N GLY A 7 3.99 0.89 -15.08
CA GLY A 7 5.26 0.96 -15.78
C GLY A 7 5.12 1.36 -17.26
N LEU A 8 4.11 0.80 -17.94
CA LEU A 8 3.81 1.14 -19.33
C LEU A 8 3.36 2.61 -19.48
N ALA A 9 2.53 3.11 -18.58
CA ALA A 9 2.09 4.50 -18.61
C ALA A 9 3.27 5.46 -18.40
N LEU A 10 4.16 5.15 -17.44
CA LEU A 10 5.37 5.94 -17.19
C LEU A 10 6.33 5.87 -18.39
N GLU A 11 6.54 4.69 -18.97
CA GLU A 11 7.38 4.51 -20.17
C GLU A 11 6.83 5.25 -21.37
N ALA A 12 5.50 5.38 -21.50
CA ALA A 12 4.84 6.16 -22.53
C ALA A 12 4.95 7.69 -22.31
N GLY A 13 5.57 8.15 -21.24
CA GLY A 13 5.80 9.55 -20.93
C GLY A 13 4.84 10.18 -19.93
N ALA A 14 3.92 9.39 -19.32
CA ALA A 14 3.11 9.91 -18.24
C ALA A 14 3.98 10.18 -17.00
N ARG A 15 3.69 11.27 -16.27
CA ARG A 15 4.37 11.55 -15.00
C ARG A 15 3.75 10.77 -13.85
N GLY A 16 4.59 10.29 -12.94
CA GLY A 16 4.19 9.82 -11.63
C GLY A 16 4.16 10.98 -10.64
N LYS A 17 3.23 10.98 -9.68
CA LYS A 17 3.15 11.97 -8.59
C LYS A 17 3.09 11.26 -7.24
N ASN A 18 3.86 11.77 -6.27
CA ASN A 18 3.86 11.26 -4.90
C ASN A 18 3.99 9.73 -4.83
N LEU A 19 4.88 9.16 -5.63
CA LEU A 19 5.07 7.72 -5.71
C LEU A 19 5.60 7.10 -4.40
N THR A 20 6.02 7.92 -3.45
CA THR A 20 6.40 7.51 -2.09
C THR A 20 5.21 7.18 -1.20
N GLU A 21 3.99 7.65 -1.56
CA GLU A 21 2.82 7.64 -0.69
C GLU A 21 1.93 6.42 -0.94
N TRP A 22 2.03 5.46 -0.04
CA TRP A 22 1.22 4.24 -0.01
C TRP A 22 0.55 4.12 1.35
N GLN A 23 -0.52 3.34 1.44
CA GLN A 23 -1.09 2.92 2.70
C GLN A 23 -0.79 1.45 2.96
N TYR A 24 -0.41 1.16 4.20
CA TYR A 24 -0.19 -0.17 4.73
C TYR A 24 -1.09 -0.40 5.93
N GLY A 25 -1.37 -1.66 6.23
CA GLY A 25 -2.10 -2.04 7.43
C GLY A 25 -2.10 -3.55 7.60
N LEU A 26 -2.51 -4.02 8.76
CA LEU A 26 -2.62 -5.44 9.02
C LEU A 26 -3.71 -6.07 8.14
N ALA A 27 -3.38 -7.18 7.53
CA ALA A 27 -4.30 -7.97 6.73
C ALA A 27 -4.04 -9.47 6.91
N SER A 28 -5.07 -10.29 6.71
CA SER A 28 -4.88 -11.74 6.60
C SER A 28 -4.11 -12.08 5.33
N VAL A 29 -3.33 -13.16 5.39
CA VAL A 29 -2.51 -13.64 4.28
C VAL A 29 -3.35 -14.44 3.30
N THR A 30 -4.19 -15.35 3.81
CA THR A 30 -5.06 -16.18 2.99
C THR A 30 -6.42 -16.38 3.68
N PRO A 31 -7.51 -15.89 3.09
CA PRO A 31 -7.57 -14.96 1.97
C PRO A 31 -6.99 -13.60 2.37
N ARG A 32 -6.48 -12.83 1.40
CA ARG A 32 -6.00 -11.48 1.67
C ARG A 32 -7.18 -10.54 1.94
N TRP A 33 -7.30 -10.07 3.19
CA TRP A 33 -8.35 -9.16 3.63
C TRP A 33 -7.88 -8.28 4.79
N ASN A 34 -8.37 -7.04 4.86
CA ASN A 34 -7.98 -6.12 5.93
C ASN A 34 -8.55 -6.55 7.28
N VAL A 35 -7.71 -6.63 8.30
CA VAL A 35 -8.13 -6.97 9.67
C VAL A 35 -8.29 -5.70 10.52
N SER A 36 -9.24 -4.85 10.12
CA SER A 36 -9.63 -3.62 10.81
C SER A 36 -11.00 -3.76 11.51
N GLY A 37 -11.43 -2.72 12.20
CA GLY A 37 -12.73 -2.71 12.90
C GLY A 37 -12.83 -3.82 13.92
N THR A 38 -13.96 -4.52 13.91
CA THR A 38 -14.29 -5.56 14.89
C THR A 38 -13.28 -6.70 14.99
N TYR A 39 -12.55 -7.00 13.90
CA TYR A 39 -11.49 -8.02 13.95
C TYR A 39 -10.44 -7.76 15.03
N MET A 40 -10.12 -6.50 15.31
CA MET A 40 -9.16 -6.11 16.34
C MET A 40 -9.85 -5.68 17.63
N GLN A 41 -11.04 -5.04 17.53
CA GLN A 41 -11.77 -4.49 18.67
C GLN A 41 -12.25 -5.55 19.65
N VAL A 42 -12.42 -6.79 19.19
CA VAL A 42 -12.77 -7.93 20.07
C VAL A 42 -11.58 -8.48 20.87
N LEU A 43 -10.44 -7.82 20.86
CA LEU A 43 -9.23 -8.19 21.57
C LEU A 43 -8.80 -9.65 21.29
N PRO A 44 -8.45 -9.98 20.04
CA PRO A 44 -7.93 -11.32 19.72
C PRO A 44 -6.57 -11.56 20.38
N ARG A 45 -6.23 -12.81 20.66
CA ARG A 45 -4.89 -13.20 21.03
C ARG A 45 -3.96 -13.03 19.82
N VAL A 46 -2.87 -12.29 19.99
CA VAL A 46 -1.85 -12.09 18.94
C VAL A 46 -0.61 -12.88 19.33
N TYR A 47 -0.21 -13.80 18.48
CA TYR A 47 1.00 -14.59 18.70
C TYR A 47 1.76 -14.84 17.42
N SER A 48 3.04 -15.17 17.55
CA SER A 48 3.86 -15.67 16.44
C SER A 48 4.24 -17.13 16.64
N ALA A 49 4.47 -17.85 15.55
CA ALA A 49 4.97 -19.22 15.56
C ALA A 49 6.11 -19.38 14.51
N ALA A 50 6.92 -20.40 14.66
CA ALA A 50 7.85 -20.81 13.63
C ALA A 50 7.11 -21.20 12.33
N ALA A 51 7.82 -21.28 11.21
CA ALA A 51 7.20 -21.55 9.90
C ALA A 51 6.44 -22.89 9.84
N ASP A 52 6.83 -23.86 10.67
CA ASP A 52 6.19 -25.18 10.83
C ASP A 52 5.01 -25.18 11.84
N GLY A 53 4.70 -24.03 12.44
CA GLY A 53 3.65 -23.85 13.43
C GLY A 53 4.08 -24.16 14.87
N SER A 54 5.31 -24.55 15.11
CA SER A 54 5.86 -24.75 16.46
C SER A 54 6.27 -23.42 17.13
N ASP A 55 6.67 -23.49 18.41
CA ASP A 55 7.22 -22.36 19.17
C ASP A 55 6.28 -21.14 19.17
N GLU A 56 5.02 -21.34 19.59
CA GLU A 56 4.06 -20.25 19.76
C GLU A 56 4.50 -19.32 20.90
N ARG A 57 4.39 -18.00 20.67
CA ARG A 57 4.66 -16.98 21.70
C ARG A 57 3.81 -15.71 21.49
N GLU A 58 3.27 -15.18 22.55
CA GLU A 58 2.61 -13.88 22.59
C GLU A 58 3.66 -12.75 22.63
N PHE A 59 4.32 -12.49 21.52
CA PHE A 59 5.51 -11.64 21.39
C PHE A 59 5.26 -10.17 21.75
N LEU A 60 4.02 -9.69 21.71
CA LEU A 60 3.71 -8.31 22.07
C LEU A 60 4.10 -8.01 23.53
N MET A 61 3.94 -8.99 24.42
CA MET A 61 4.31 -8.84 25.84
C MET A 61 5.81 -8.69 26.09
N ASP A 62 6.66 -8.93 25.10
CA ASP A 62 8.09 -8.61 25.22
C ASP A 62 8.36 -7.10 25.20
N PHE A 63 7.43 -6.31 24.69
CA PHE A 63 7.55 -4.86 24.49
C PHE A 63 6.71 -4.05 25.47
N PHE A 64 5.58 -4.58 25.90
CA PHE A 64 4.66 -3.92 26.83
C PHE A 64 4.88 -4.44 28.25
N THR A 65 5.02 -3.53 29.21
CA THR A 65 5.11 -3.86 30.62
C THR A 65 3.73 -4.03 31.28
N ASP A 66 2.69 -3.47 30.63
CA ASP A 66 1.30 -3.56 31.07
C ASP A 66 0.44 -4.18 29.97
N ALA A 67 -0.20 -5.31 30.28
CA ALA A 67 -1.11 -6.01 29.38
C ALA A 67 -2.30 -5.14 28.98
N HIS A 68 -2.80 -4.26 29.86
CA HIS A 68 -3.94 -3.40 29.58
C HIS A 68 -3.59 -2.28 28.56
N ASP A 69 -2.38 -1.74 28.62
CA ASP A 69 -1.87 -0.81 27.61
C ASP A 69 -1.76 -1.53 26.26
N MET A 70 -1.17 -2.71 26.22
CA MET A 70 -1.08 -3.53 25.00
C MET A 70 -2.47 -3.83 24.41
N LEU A 71 -3.42 -4.27 25.22
CA LEU A 71 -4.79 -4.58 24.79
C LEU A 71 -5.55 -3.34 24.32
N SER A 72 -5.34 -2.19 24.96
CA SER A 72 -5.92 -0.93 24.55
C SER A 72 -5.40 -0.51 23.17
N LYS A 73 -4.09 -0.64 22.92
CA LYS A 73 -3.51 -0.37 21.58
C LYS A 73 -3.99 -1.39 20.54
N LEU A 74 -4.17 -2.63 20.93
CA LEU A 74 -4.75 -3.65 20.06
C LEU A 74 -6.19 -3.29 19.66
N PHE A 75 -7.02 -2.86 20.62
CA PHE A 75 -8.37 -2.35 20.36
C PHE A 75 -8.33 -1.16 19.40
N LEU A 76 -7.49 -0.16 19.70
CA LEU A 76 -7.32 1.05 18.87
C LEU A 76 -6.91 0.70 17.44
N LYS A 77 -6.20 -0.40 17.19
CA LYS A 77 -5.85 -0.86 15.85
C LYS A 77 -7.08 -1.15 14.99
N GLY A 78 -8.23 -1.39 15.59
CA GLY A 78 -9.49 -1.57 14.87
C GLY A 78 -9.91 -0.35 14.08
N TYR A 79 -9.73 0.87 14.59
CA TYR A 79 -10.14 2.08 13.91
C TYR A 79 -9.03 3.12 13.65
N GLN A 80 -7.85 2.97 14.27
CA GLN A 80 -6.65 3.71 13.89
C GLN A 80 -5.90 3.02 12.73
N TRP A 81 -6.53 2.11 12.06
CA TRP A 81 -6.08 1.53 10.81
C TRP A 81 -6.27 2.55 9.66
N PRO A 82 -5.36 2.72 8.70
CA PRO A 82 -4.11 1.99 8.43
C PRO A 82 -2.93 2.38 9.33
N PHE A 83 -1.75 1.81 9.05
CA PHE A 83 -0.48 2.22 9.65
C PHE A 83 -0.23 3.72 9.42
N ASP A 84 0.11 4.42 10.50
CA ASP A 84 0.39 5.85 10.50
C ASP A 84 1.59 6.11 11.42
N VAL A 85 2.69 6.62 10.86
CA VAL A 85 3.92 6.84 11.62
C VAL A 85 3.75 7.77 12.81
N ARG A 86 2.78 8.70 12.76
CA ARG A 86 2.44 9.60 13.87
C ARG A 86 1.86 8.88 15.09
N LYS A 87 1.33 7.65 14.87
CA LYS A 87 0.70 6.81 15.89
C LYS A 87 1.58 5.65 16.33
N VAL A 88 2.90 5.75 16.08
CA VAL A 88 3.85 4.71 16.50
C VAL A 88 4.20 4.84 17.96
N ALA A 89 4.53 6.05 18.44
CA ALA A 89 4.94 6.26 19.83
C ALA A 89 3.80 6.04 20.82
N ASP A 90 2.67 6.74 20.62
CA ASP A 90 1.57 6.77 21.58
C ASP A 90 0.27 6.08 21.10
N GLY A 91 0.24 5.61 19.87
CA GLY A 91 -0.94 5.00 19.25
C GLY A 91 -0.78 3.51 18.95
N SER A 92 -1.69 3.02 18.11
CA SER A 92 -1.77 1.59 17.78
C SER A 92 -0.81 1.14 16.68
N SER A 93 -0.16 2.06 15.94
CA SER A 93 0.71 1.68 14.81
C SER A 93 2.00 0.99 15.23
N ILE A 94 2.32 0.97 16.52
CA ILE A 94 3.38 0.13 17.04
C ILE A 94 3.09 -1.37 16.85
N ILE A 95 1.83 -1.78 16.89
CA ILE A 95 1.43 -3.17 16.65
C ILE A 95 1.81 -3.61 15.22
N ASP A 96 1.63 -2.72 14.22
CA ASP A 96 2.04 -3.00 12.84
C ASP A 96 3.55 -3.26 12.74
N ILE A 97 4.35 -2.46 13.44
CA ILE A 97 5.82 -2.60 13.47
C ILE A 97 6.23 -3.91 14.13
N LEU A 98 5.62 -4.26 15.25
CA LEU A 98 5.95 -5.50 15.97
C LEU A 98 5.58 -6.75 15.15
N VAL A 99 4.44 -6.73 14.46
CA VAL A 99 4.06 -7.76 13.50
C VAL A 99 5.07 -7.85 12.35
N TYR A 100 5.47 -6.71 11.77
CA TYR A 100 6.48 -6.66 10.72
C TYR A 100 7.81 -7.26 11.18
N LEU A 101 8.29 -6.91 12.37
CA LEU A 101 9.55 -7.43 12.90
C LEU A 101 9.53 -8.94 13.15
N GLU A 102 8.40 -9.49 13.57
CA GLU A 102 8.24 -10.95 13.71
C GLU A 102 8.30 -11.65 12.34
N THR A 103 7.63 -11.08 11.33
CA THR A 103 7.68 -11.64 9.97
C THR A 103 9.09 -11.55 9.37
N CYS A 104 9.86 -10.49 9.66
CA CYS A 104 11.26 -10.38 9.25
C CYS A 104 12.18 -11.46 9.88
N LYS A 105 11.80 -12.02 11.03
CA LYS A 105 12.50 -13.17 11.64
C LYS A 105 12.13 -14.51 10.99
N GLY A 106 11.31 -14.51 9.94
CA GLY A 106 10.79 -15.72 9.29
C GLY A 106 9.68 -16.42 10.09
N ARG A 107 9.10 -15.75 11.08
CA ARG A 107 7.98 -16.27 11.86
C ARG A 107 6.65 -15.88 11.20
N LYS A 108 5.61 -16.64 11.46
CA LYS A 108 4.24 -16.33 11.07
C LYS A 108 3.51 -15.70 12.25
N VAL A 109 2.70 -14.70 11.99
CA VAL A 109 1.90 -14.01 13.01
C VAL A 109 0.43 -14.35 12.84
N TYR A 110 -0.28 -14.54 13.93
CA TYR A 110 -1.67 -14.98 13.94
C TYR A 110 -2.55 -14.13 14.86
N LEU A 111 -3.80 -13.94 14.43
CA LEU A 111 -4.93 -13.58 15.31
C LEU A 111 -5.66 -14.86 15.70
N ASP A 112 -5.76 -15.14 16.98
CA ASP A 112 -6.53 -16.25 17.51
C ASP A 112 -7.74 -15.71 18.25
N TYR A 113 -8.92 -16.10 17.81
CA TYR A 113 -10.18 -15.68 18.41
C TYR A 113 -10.73 -16.68 19.43
N ARG A 114 -10.11 -17.86 19.55
CA ARG A 114 -10.59 -18.96 20.41
C ARG A 114 -10.31 -18.75 21.89
N THR A 115 -9.23 -18.04 22.18
CA THR A 115 -8.75 -17.80 23.56
C THR A 115 -8.49 -16.32 23.78
N ASN A 116 -8.68 -15.87 25.02
CA ASN A 116 -8.32 -14.52 25.41
C ASN A 116 -6.80 -14.31 25.42
N PRO A 117 -6.32 -13.10 25.10
CA PRO A 117 -4.91 -12.74 25.18
C PRO A 117 -4.40 -12.70 26.62
N ALA A 118 -3.08 -12.59 26.80
CA ALA A 118 -2.41 -12.46 28.10
C ALA A 118 -2.78 -13.57 29.11
N GLY A 119 -2.89 -14.80 28.61
CA GLY A 119 -3.28 -15.95 29.46
C GLY A 119 -4.74 -15.95 29.91
N GLY A 120 -5.57 -15.06 29.38
CA GLY A 120 -6.99 -14.93 29.72
C GLY A 120 -7.29 -14.06 30.95
N GLU A 121 -6.27 -13.56 31.61
CA GLU A 121 -6.38 -12.73 32.80
C GLU A 121 -6.23 -11.25 32.48
N PHE A 122 -7.33 -10.54 32.23
CA PHE A 122 -7.37 -9.09 32.12
C PHE A 122 -8.70 -8.51 32.59
N SER A 123 -8.69 -7.24 32.98
CA SER A 123 -9.88 -6.50 33.37
C SER A 123 -10.26 -5.47 32.32
N TYR A 124 -11.51 -5.46 31.88
CA TYR A 124 -12.03 -4.42 30.98
C TYR A 124 -11.95 -3.02 31.62
N ASP A 125 -12.11 -2.92 32.94
CA ASP A 125 -12.03 -1.66 33.68
C ASP A 125 -10.64 -1.01 33.63
N ALA A 126 -9.60 -1.79 33.41
CA ALA A 126 -8.22 -1.32 33.32
C ALA A 126 -7.79 -0.91 31.90
N LEU A 127 -8.64 -1.12 30.88
CA LEU A 127 -8.40 -0.62 29.54
C LEU A 127 -8.50 0.92 29.48
N LEU A 128 -7.88 1.53 28.48
CA LEU A 128 -8.08 2.94 28.20
C LEU A 128 -9.58 3.27 28.08
N PRO A 129 -10.03 4.44 28.55
CA PRO A 129 -11.45 4.80 28.57
C PRO A 129 -12.15 4.59 27.22
N GLU A 130 -11.51 4.92 26.13
CA GLU A 130 -12.05 4.76 24.78
C GLU A 130 -12.36 3.31 24.42
N ALA A 131 -11.45 2.40 24.73
CA ALA A 131 -11.64 0.98 24.49
C ALA A 131 -12.72 0.38 25.39
N ARG A 132 -12.67 0.72 26.69
CA ARG A 132 -13.63 0.27 27.69
C ARG A 132 -15.05 0.72 27.34
N GLU A 133 -15.26 2.04 27.16
CA GLU A 133 -16.59 2.59 26.87
C GLU A 133 -17.18 2.03 25.58
N TYR A 134 -16.37 1.80 24.57
CA TYR A 134 -16.84 1.19 23.33
C TYR A 134 -17.34 -0.25 23.56
N LEU A 135 -16.54 -1.07 24.25
CA LEU A 135 -16.89 -2.47 24.53
C LEU A 135 -18.12 -2.57 25.46
N GLU A 136 -18.23 -1.71 26.47
CA GLU A 136 -19.41 -1.60 27.34
C GLU A 136 -20.67 -1.25 26.54
N ARG A 137 -20.61 -0.22 25.69
CA ARG A 137 -21.74 0.20 24.83
C ARG A 137 -22.12 -0.86 23.80
N ALA A 138 -21.14 -1.60 23.30
CA ALA A 138 -21.38 -2.73 22.40
C ALA A 138 -21.89 -3.98 23.12
N GLY A 139 -21.94 -3.99 24.48
CA GLY A 139 -22.29 -5.16 25.27
C GLY A 139 -21.30 -6.32 25.09
N ALA A 140 -20.01 -6.01 24.82
CA ALA A 140 -18.98 -6.97 24.44
C ALA A 140 -17.94 -7.24 25.54
N CYS A 141 -18.23 -6.93 26.80
CA CYS A 141 -17.35 -7.21 27.94
C CYS A 141 -17.59 -8.63 28.50
N PHE A 142 -17.45 -9.66 27.67
CA PHE A 142 -17.72 -11.08 28.09
C PHE A 142 -16.89 -12.05 27.22
N GLY A 143 -16.83 -13.29 27.70
CA GLY A 143 -16.43 -14.50 26.97
C GLY A 143 -15.07 -14.41 26.25
N THR A 144 -14.97 -15.09 25.13
CA THR A 144 -13.82 -15.18 24.26
C THR A 144 -13.91 -14.19 23.09
N PRO A 145 -12.80 -13.89 22.39
CA PRO A 145 -12.83 -13.03 21.21
C PRO A 145 -13.79 -13.48 20.12
N ILE A 146 -13.94 -14.79 19.88
CA ILE A 146 -14.88 -15.30 18.87
C ILE A 146 -16.35 -15.07 19.26
N GLU A 147 -16.66 -15.19 20.55
CA GLU A 147 -18.01 -14.93 21.06
C GLU A 147 -18.35 -13.43 20.95
N ARG A 148 -17.39 -12.56 21.27
CA ARG A 148 -17.51 -11.11 21.05
C ARG A 148 -17.64 -10.77 19.58
N LEU A 149 -16.85 -11.42 18.70
CA LEU A 149 -16.92 -11.18 17.25
C LEU A 149 -18.26 -11.64 16.68
N ALA A 150 -18.77 -12.79 17.11
CA ALA A 150 -20.10 -13.25 16.72
C ALA A 150 -21.21 -12.30 17.18
N HIS A 151 -21.10 -11.76 18.40
CA HIS A 151 -22.04 -10.78 18.93
C HIS A 151 -22.02 -9.45 18.17
N MET A 152 -20.84 -8.93 17.89
CA MET A 152 -20.67 -7.62 17.27
C MET A 152 -20.77 -7.63 15.75
N ASN A 153 -20.31 -8.71 15.10
CA ASN A 153 -20.19 -8.76 13.63
C ASN A 153 -20.12 -10.22 13.12
N GLN A 154 -21.20 -10.97 13.24
CA GLN A 154 -21.27 -12.32 12.68
C GLN A 154 -20.87 -12.40 11.17
N PRO A 155 -21.25 -11.43 10.31
CA PRO A 155 -20.82 -11.45 8.91
C PRO A 155 -19.29 -11.48 8.70
N ALA A 156 -18.51 -10.96 9.65
CA ALA A 156 -17.05 -11.03 9.60
C ALA A 156 -16.52 -12.46 9.71
N ILE A 157 -17.17 -13.29 10.53
CA ILE A 157 -16.87 -14.72 10.67
C ILE A 157 -17.32 -15.48 9.41
N ASP A 158 -18.53 -15.19 8.95
CA ASP A 158 -19.11 -15.84 7.76
C ASP A 158 -18.27 -15.59 6.53
N PHE A 159 -17.72 -14.39 6.37
CA PHE A 159 -16.81 -14.04 5.28
C PHE A 159 -15.58 -14.98 5.21
N TYR A 160 -14.92 -15.22 6.34
CA TYR A 160 -13.77 -16.13 6.36
C TYR A 160 -14.18 -17.58 6.16
N ARG A 161 -15.29 -18.00 6.74
CA ARG A 161 -15.82 -19.35 6.53
C ARG A 161 -16.14 -19.64 5.06
N ASP A 162 -16.72 -18.68 4.35
CA ASP A 162 -16.98 -18.78 2.90
C ASP A 162 -15.71 -18.87 2.06
N LYS A 163 -14.58 -18.43 2.62
CA LYS A 163 -13.25 -18.54 2.00
C LYS A 163 -12.43 -19.74 2.51
N GLY A 164 -13.05 -20.63 3.30
CA GLY A 164 -12.42 -21.84 3.79
C GLY A 164 -11.60 -21.65 5.09
N VAL A 165 -11.75 -20.53 5.79
CA VAL A 165 -11.10 -20.26 7.06
C VAL A 165 -12.15 -20.18 8.17
N ASP A 166 -12.19 -21.17 9.07
CA ASP A 166 -13.11 -21.19 10.20
C ASP A 166 -12.47 -20.61 11.45
N LEU A 167 -12.83 -19.37 11.80
CA LEU A 167 -12.28 -18.65 12.95
C LEU A 167 -12.66 -19.29 14.31
N TYR A 168 -13.65 -20.20 14.36
CA TYR A 168 -13.96 -20.97 15.55
C TYR A 168 -12.92 -22.05 15.85
N THR A 169 -12.24 -22.56 14.83
CA THR A 169 -11.38 -23.75 14.94
C THR A 169 -9.92 -23.48 14.64
N GLN A 170 -9.60 -22.41 13.89
CA GLN A 170 -8.23 -22.11 13.48
C GLN A 170 -7.88 -20.64 13.61
N PRO A 171 -6.60 -20.30 13.85
CA PRO A 171 -6.14 -18.92 13.88
C PRO A 171 -6.03 -18.35 12.46
N LEU A 172 -6.04 -17.03 12.37
CA LEU A 172 -5.92 -16.26 11.12
C LEU A 172 -4.51 -15.72 10.97
N GLU A 173 -3.77 -16.20 9.97
CA GLU A 173 -2.43 -15.67 9.66
C GLU A 173 -2.53 -14.24 9.14
N ILE A 174 -1.73 -13.33 9.70
CA ILE A 174 -1.69 -11.91 9.35
C ILE A 174 -0.29 -11.42 9.06
N ALA A 175 -0.21 -10.34 8.28
CA ALA A 175 1.02 -9.61 8.03
C ALA A 175 0.72 -8.12 7.80
N LEU A 176 1.76 -7.29 7.83
CA LEU A 176 1.67 -5.91 7.37
C LEU A 176 1.66 -5.89 5.84
N CYS A 177 0.57 -5.46 5.25
CA CYS A 177 0.31 -5.54 3.81
C CYS A 177 0.06 -4.17 3.19
N ALA A 178 0.43 -4.01 1.91
CA ALA A 178 0.03 -2.86 1.11
C ALA A 178 -1.50 -2.84 0.92
N GLN A 179 -2.11 -1.66 1.06
CA GLN A 179 -3.56 -1.46 1.06
C GLN A 179 -4.03 -0.59 -0.10
N HIS A 180 -3.33 0.52 -0.35
CA HIS A 180 -3.73 1.51 -1.33
C HIS A 180 -2.53 2.37 -1.75
N ASN A 181 -2.42 2.66 -3.05
CA ASN A 181 -1.51 3.68 -3.55
C ASN A 181 -2.20 5.04 -3.46
N ASN A 182 -1.64 5.95 -2.69
CA ASN A 182 -2.16 7.32 -2.58
C ASN A 182 -1.58 8.21 -3.70
N GLY A 183 -0.30 8.02 -4.02
CA GLY A 183 0.31 8.51 -5.24
C GLY A 183 -0.03 7.63 -6.45
N GLY A 184 0.53 7.94 -7.61
CA GLY A 184 0.28 7.19 -8.84
C GLY A 184 0.58 8.01 -10.08
N ILE A 185 -0.13 7.74 -11.16
CA ILE A 185 0.00 8.47 -12.43
C ILE A 185 -0.57 9.88 -12.26
N GLY A 186 0.20 10.89 -12.68
CA GLY A 186 -0.20 12.29 -12.67
C GLY A 186 -1.37 12.55 -13.60
N ILE A 187 -2.34 13.33 -13.13
CA ILE A 187 -3.56 13.66 -13.84
C ILE A 187 -3.89 15.15 -13.73
N ASP A 188 -4.64 15.65 -14.68
CA ASP A 188 -5.31 16.95 -14.63
C ASP A 188 -6.70 16.84 -13.98
N CYS A 189 -7.50 17.90 -14.03
CA CYS A 189 -8.86 17.93 -13.47
C CYS A 189 -9.85 17.02 -14.21
N TRP A 190 -9.51 16.54 -15.41
CA TRP A 190 -10.28 15.61 -16.23
C TRP A 190 -9.76 14.19 -16.17
N TRP A 191 -8.79 13.91 -15.32
CA TRP A 191 -8.14 12.61 -15.16
C TRP A 191 -7.32 12.18 -16.39
N GLN A 192 -6.99 13.11 -17.27
CA GLN A 192 -6.04 12.90 -18.36
C GLN A 192 -4.61 13.06 -17.85
N THR A 193 -3.72 12.22 -18.32
CA THR A 193 -2.29 12.30 -18.03
C THR A 193 -1.60 13.33 -18.96
N ASP A 194 -0.31 13.54 -18.78
CA ASP A 194 0.49 14.34 -19.72
C ASP A 194 0.55 13.74 -21.13
N VAL A 195 0.25 12.45 -21.26
CA VAL A 195 0.10 11.77 -22.55
C VAL A 195 -1.34 11.95 -23.04
N LYS A 196 -1.50 12.73 -24.10
CA LYS A 196 -2.82 13.04 -24.67
C LYS A 196 -3.57 11.77 -25.05
N GLY A 197 -4.82 11.65 -24.56
CA GLY A 197 -5.68 10.50 -24.80
C GLY A 197 -5.47 9.34 -23.82
N LEU A 198 -4.51 9.43 -22.89
CA LEU A 198 -4.33 8.48 -21.81
C LEU A 198 -4.93 9.03 -20.52
N PHE A 199 -5.83 8.25 -19.91
CA PHE A 199 -6.52 8.61 -18.70
C PHE A 199 -6.21 7.59 -17.60
N ALA A 200 -5.89 8.07 -16.39
CA ALA A 200 -5.73 7.24 -15.21
C ALA A 200 -6.83 7.56 -14.20
N VAL A 201 -7.58 6.57 -13.72
CA VAL A 201 -8.72 6.77 -12.84
C VAL A 201 -8.63 5.88 -11.60
N GLY A 202 -9.30 6.30 -10.52
CA GLY A 202 -9.30 5.56 -9.25
C GLY A 202 -7.91 5.53 -8.61
N GLU A 203 -7.54 4.37 -8.06
CA GLU A 203 -6.28 4.18 -7.34
C GLU A 203 -5.03 4.33 -8.23
N ALA A 204 -5.14 4.10 -9.54
CA ALA A 204 -4.01 4.29 -10.46
C ALA A 204 -3.59 5.75 -10.59
N ALA A 205 -4.50 6.70 -10.32
CA ALA A 205 -4.24 8.13 -10.40
C ALA A 205 -3.71 8.69 -9.08
N ALA A 206 -2.81 9.65 -9.16
CA ALA A 206 -2.24 10.35 -8.00
C ALA A 206 -3.22 11.37 -7.42
N SER A 207 -4.33 10.90 -6.85
CA SER A 207 -5.45 11.76 -6.42
C SER A 207 -5.54 11.99 -4.91
N HIS A 208 -4.69 11.36 -4.09
CA HIS A 208 -4.88 11.36 -2.64
C HIS A 208 -3.81 12.07 -1.80
N GLY A 209 -2.62 12.21 -2.17
CA GLY A 209 -1.55 12.77 -1.32
C GLY A 209 -1.15 11.82 -0.16
N VAL A 210 -0.67 12.38 0.96
CA VAL A 210 -0.06 11.59 2.06
C VAL A 210 -1.10 10.80 2.86
N TYR A 211 -2.20 11.45 3.26
CA TYR A 211 -3.21 10.88 4.15
C TYR A 211 -4.56 10.76 3.44
N ARG A 212 -4.85 9.55 2.96
CA ARG A 212 -6.14 9.27 2.31
C ARG A 212 -7.20 8.97 3.37
N PRO A 213 -8.31 9.75 3.43
CA PRO A 213 -9.44 9.44 4.31
C PRO A 213 -10.16 8.16 3.92
N GLY A 214 -10.80 7.50 4.88
CA GLY A 214 -11.66 6.35 4.63
C GLY A 214 -12.78 6.67 3.64
N GLY A 215 -13.17 5.71 2.79
CA GLY A 215 -14.22 5.86 1.78
C GLY A 215 -13.80 6.56 0.49
N THR A 216 -12.78 7.42 0.51
CA THR A 216 -12.38 8.21 -0.67
C THR A 216 -11.79 7.39 -1.81
N ALA A 217 -11.27 6.18 -1.55
CA ALA A 217 -10.77 5.30 -2.60
C ALA A 217 -11.83 4.96 -3.66
N LEU A 218 -13.01 4.53 -3.20
CA LEU A 218 -14.14 4.24 -4.10
C LEU A 218 -14.68 5.52 -4.74
N ASN A 219 -14.79 6.61 -3.96
CA ASN A 219 -15.28 7.87 -4.47
C ASN A 219 -14.38 8.42 -5.60
N ALA A 220 -13.06 8.40 -5.43
CA ALA A 220 -12.11 8.80 -6.47
C ALA A 220 -12.27 7.98 -7.76
N GLY A 221 -12.55 6.67 -7.63
CA GLY A 221 -12.84 5.81 -8.77
C GLY A 221 -14.12 6.23 -9.51
N GLN A 222 -15.21 6.45 -8.78
CA GLN A 222 -16.51 6.85 -9.35
C GLN A 222 -16.44 8.23 -10.01
N VAL A 223 -15.94 9.22 -9.30
CA VAL A 223 -15.82 10.60 -9.80
C VAL A 223 -14.85 10.65 -11.00
N GLY A 224 -13.68 10.05 -10.86
CA GLY A 224 -12.66 10.06 -11.91
C GLY A 224 -13.12 9.39 -13.19
N SER A 225 -13.75 8.22 -13.09
CA SER A 225 -14.29 7.52 -14.27
C SER A 225 -15.39 8.32 -14.96
N THR A 226 -16.28 8.96 -14.19
CA THR A 226 -17.35 9.80 -14.74
C THR A 226 -16.79 11.01 -15.46
N ARG A 227 -15.84 11.73 -14.84
CA ARG A 227 -15.23 12.92 -15.45
C ARG A 227 -14.43 12.58 -16.70
N ALA A 228 -13.60 11.53 -16.65
CA ALA A 228 -12.85 11.05 -17.81
C ALA A 228 -13.79 10.70 -18.97
N ALA A 229 -14.88 9.97 -18.68
CA ALA A 229 -15.87 9.60 -19.71
C ALA A 229 -16.56 10.83 -20.33
N GLN A 230 -16.92 11.84 -19.51
CA GLN A 230 -17.51 13.09 -19.99
C GLN A 230 -16.55 13.84 -20.91
N TYR A 231 -15.27 13.95 -20.51
CA TYR A 231 -14.25 14.59 -21.31
C TYR A 231 -14.03 13.85 -22.63
N ILE A 232 -13.89 12.52 -22.59
CA ILE A 232 -13.69 11.69 -23.80
C ILE A 232 -14.88 11.88 -24.76
N ALA A 233 -16.09 11.83 -24.27
CA ALA A 233 -17.29 12.00 -25.10
C ALA A 233 -17.40 13.40 -25.72
N ALA A 234 -17.00 14.45 -24.97
CA ALA A 234 -17.13 15.84 -25.42
C ALA A 234 -15.93 16.35 -26.25
N ARG A 235 -14.70 15.86 -25.97
CA ARG A 235 -13.45 16.44 -26.47
C ARG A 235 -12.57 15.49 -27.28
N CYS A 236 -12.71 14.18 -27.10
CA CYS A 236 -11.90 13.19 -27.84
C CYS A 236 -12.67 12.73 -29.09
N GLN A 237 -12.92 13.66 -30.00
CA GLN A 237 -13.58 13.42 -31.25
C GLN A 237 -12.53 13.37 -32.38
N GLY A 238 -12.73 12.47 -33.34
CA GLY A 238 -11.87 12.38 -34.52
C GLY A 238 -11.34 10.99 -34.79
N ASP A 239 -10.74 10.85 -35.96
CA ASP A 239 -10.12 9.60 -36.40
C ASP A 239 -8.75 9.39 -35.72
N ALA A 240 -8.27 8.16 -35.74
CA ALA A 240 -6.92 7.83 -35.32
C ALA A 240 -5.89 8.63 -36.16
N PRO A 241 -4.75 9.05 -35.56
CA PRO A 241 -3.68 9.70 -36.30
C PRO A 241 -3.22 8.86 -37.48
N ALA A 242 -2.85 9.50 -38.60
CA ALA A 242 -2.41 8.79 -39.79
C ALA A 242 -1.18 7.87 -39.57
N CYS A 243 -0.37 8.16 -38.55
CA CYS A 243 0.78 7.33 -38.17
C CYS A 243 0.38 6.09 -37.32
N PHE A 244 -0.87 5.98 -36.86
CA PHE A 244 -1.28 4.95 -35.89
C PHE A 244 -0.90 3.53 -36.31
N ASP A 245 -1.25 3.12 -37.51
CA ASP A 245 -0.97 1.75 -37.98
C ASP A 245 0.54 1.47 -38.06
N THR A 246 1.33 2.44 -38.45
CA THR A 246 2.78 2.30 -38.55
C THR A 246 3.42 2.19 -37.17
N GLU A 247 3.02 3.06 -36.23
CA GLU A 247 3.54 3.04 -34.87
C GLU A 247 3.08 1.81 -34.11
N ALA A 248 1.82 1.40 -34.27
CA ALA A 248 1.30 0.16 -33.69
C ALA A 248 2.05 -1.07 -34.21
N ALA A 249 2.33 -1.13 -35.52
CA ALA A 249 3.11 -2.23 -36.10
C ALA A 249 4.56 -2.26 -35.55
N ALA A 250 5.19 -1.11 -35.37
CA ALA A 250 6.53 -1.01 -34.77
C ALA A 250 6.53 -1.49 -33.32
N ALA A 251 5.57 -1.03 -32.49
CA ALA A 251 5.45 -1.45 -31.09
C ALA A 251 5.19 -2.98 -31.00
N LEU A 252 4.33 -3.53 -31.85
CA LEU A 252 4.09 -4.99 -31.88
C LEU A 252 5.33 -5.77 -32.30
N ALA A 253 6.14 -5.24 -33.22
CA ALA A 253 7.40 -5.87 -33.62
C ALA A 253 8.41 -5.88 -32.48
N GLU A 254 8.53 -4.79 -31.70
CA GLU A 254 9.39 -4.72 -30.51
C GLU A 254 8.94 -5.71 -29.43
N MET A 255 7.63 -5.80 -29.17
CA MET A 255 7.08 -6.81 -28.26
C MET A 255 7.40 -8.22 -28.74
N GLY A 256 7.22 -8.50 -30.03
CA GLY A 256 7.57 -9.78 -30.62
C GLY A 256 9.05 -10.14 -30.45
N ALA A 257 9.93 -9.17 -30.73
CA ALA A 257 11.38 -9.35 -30.56
C ALA A 257 11.76 -9.66 -29.09
N LEU A 258 11.13 -8.99 -28.14
CA LEU A 258 11.31 -9.27 -26.71
C LEU A 258 10.85 -10.69 -26.37
N ALA A 259 9.67 -11.11 -26.86
CA ALA A 259 9.17 -12.47 -26.64
C ALA A 259 10.16 -13.52 -27.20
N ASP A 260 10.66 -13.32 -28.40
CA ASP A 260 11.60 -14.23 -29.05
C ASP A 260 12.94 -14.30 -28.30
N ALA A 261 13.45 -13.18 -27.82
CA ALA A 261 14.67 -13.13 -27.02
C ALA A 261 14.54 -13.84 -25.66
N CYS A 262 13.32 -13.84 -25.10
CA CYS A 262 13.04 -14.49 -23.81
C CYS A 262 12.64 -15.98 -23.93
N ARG A 263 12.41 -16.51 -25.13
CA ARG A 263 12.07 -17.95 -25.30
C ARG A 263 13.26 -18.83 -24.96
N ALA A 264 12.98 -19.91 -24.20
CA ALA A 264 13.97 -20.93 -23.86
C ALA A 264 13.25 -22.26 -23.54
N ASP A 265 14.01 -23.35 -23.45
CA ASP A 265 13.46 -24.66 -23.04
C ASP A 265 13.03 -24.67 -21.57
N THR A 266 13.69 -23.86 -20.74
CA THR A 266 13.38 -23.70 -19.32
C THR A 266 13.25 -22.22 -18.97
N GLY A 267 12.20 -21.87 -18.18
CA GLY A 267 11.92 -20.51 -17.75
C GLY A 267 12.48 -20.20 -16.35
N ASN A 268 12.80 -18.93 -16.13
CA ASN A 268 13.14 -18.40 -14.80
C ASN A 268 12.24 -17.23 -14.37
N VAL A 269 11.32 -16.80 -15.23
CA VAL A 269 10.51 -15.60 -15.02
C VAL A 269 9.68 -15.65 -13.74
N ARG A 270 9.21 -16.82 -13.31
CA ARG A 270 8.46 -16.98 -12.06
C ARG A 270 9.31 -16.69 -10.83
N ALA A 271 10.52 -17.25 -10.80
CA ALA A 271 11.46 -17.03 -9.72
C ALA A 271 11.91 -15.56 -9.65
N LEU A 272 12.16 -14.94 -10.81
CA LEU A 272 12.50 -13.50 -10.89
C LEU A 272 11.34 -12.61 -10.44
N TRP A 273 10.10 -12.95 -10.80
CA TRP A 273 8.90 -12.25 -10.32
C TRP A 273 8.79 -12.30 -8.81
N GLN A 274 8.90 -13.49 -8.24
CA GLN A 274 8.81 -13.70 -6.81
C GLN A 274 9.92 -12.93 -6.07
N HIS A 275 11.16 -13.08 -6.53
CA HIS A 275 12.30 -12.37 -5.97
C HIS A 275 12.11 -10.83 -6.00
N ALA A 276 11.66 -10.28 -7.14
CA ALA A 276 11.41 -8.84 -7.24
C ALA A 276 10.30 -8.35 -6.29
N ALA A 277 9.24 -9.16 -6.10
CA ALA A 277 8.17 -8.85 -5.15
C ALA A 277 8.67 -8.89 -3.70
N GLU A 278 9.47 -9.90 -3.33
CA GLU A 278 10.05 -10.05 -1.99
C GLU A 278 11.01 -8.91 -1.66
N GLU A 279 11.91 -8.56 -2.59
CA GLU A 279 12.87 -7.47 -2.39
C GLU A 279 12.17 -6.10 -2.25
N MET A 280 11.15 -5.83 -3.06
CA MET A 280 10.36 -4.60 -2.91
C MET A 280 9.61 -4.57 -1.57
N SER A 281 9.06 -5.69 -1.12
CA SER A 281 8.42 -5.80 0.20
C SER A 281 9.42 -5.59 1.34
N ARG A 282 10.67 -5.99 1.15
CA ARG A 282 11.73 -5.85 2.15
C ARG A 282 12.24 -4.41 2.29
N CYS A 283 12.41 -3.68 1.18
CA CYS A 283 13.08 -2.37 1.20
C CYS A 283 12.18 -1.17 0.91
N GLY A 284 11.11 -1.34 0.15
CA GLY A 284 10.23 -0.26 -0.31
C GLY A 284 8.81 -0.30 0.26
N ALA A 285 8.54 -1.12 1.29
CA ALA A 285 7.23 -1.23 1.93
C ALA A 285 6.98 -0.10 2.95
N ALA A 286 6.33 -0.42 4.08
CA ALA A 286 6.02 0.54 5.14
C ALA A 286 7.26 0.97 5.93
N ILE A 287 8.20 0.04 6.14
CA ILE A 287 9.46 0.30 6.86
C ILE A 287 10.59 0.36 5.82
N ARG A 288 11.27 1.48 5.76
CA ARG A 288 12.17 1.86 4.68
C ARG A 288 13.55 2.25 5.20
N ASP A 289 14.57 1.52 4.77
CA ASP A 289 15.97 1.90 4.97
C ASP A 289 16.48 2.61 3.71
N PRO A 290 16.87 3.89 3.78
CA PRO A 290 17.32 4.65 2.61
C PRO A 290 18.53 4.02 1.89
N ALA A 291 19.40 3.31 2.61
CA ALA A 291 20.54 2.62 1.99
C ALA A 291 20.10 1.39 1.19
N GLN A 292 19.17 0.61 1.73
CA GLN A 292 18.61 -0.56 1.03
C GLN A 292 17.79 -0.16 -0.19
N ILE A 293 16.99 0.92 -0.10
CA ILE A 293 16.26 1.49 -1.24
C ILE A 293 17.22 1.81 -2.39
N ARG A 294 18.31 2.53 -2.12
CA ARG A 294 19.30 2.87 -3.14
C ARG A 294 20.02 1.65 -3.71
N ALA A 295 20.33 0.68 -2.85
CA ALA A 295 21.00 -0.54 -3.29
C ALA A 295 20.12 -1.38 -4.22
N TYR A 296 18.86 -1.58 -3.85
CA TYR A 296 17.90 -2.33 -4.66
C TYR A 296 17.50 -1.57 -5.93
N GLY A 297 17.38 -0.24 -5.89
CA GLY A 297 17.14 0.59 -7.07
C GLY A 297 18.18 0.36 -8.18
N LYS A 298 19.47 0.28 -7.80
CA LYS A 298 20.56 -0.05 -8.76
C LYS A 298 20.44 -1.47 -9.32
N GLN A 299 19.98 -2.44 -8.53
CA GLN A 299 19.77 -3.80 -9.01
C GLN A 299 18.61 -3.86 -10.02
N VAL A 300 17.51 -3.16 -9.76
CA VAL A 300 16.36 -3.08 -10.68
C VAL A 300 16.77 -2.41 -11.99
N GLU A 301 17.56 -1.33 -11.95
CA GLU A 301 18.11 -0.68 -13.14
C GLU A 301 18.97 -1.64 -13.97
N ALA A 302 19.86 -2.38 -13.32
CA ALA A 302 20.69 -3.38 -13.99
C ALA A 302 19.86 -4.55 -14.57
N GLN A 303 18.80 -4.98 -13.89
CA GLN A 303 17.88 -6.00 -14.39
C GLN A 303 17.12 -5.52 -15.62
N LEU A 304 16.65 -4.28 -15.64
CA LEU A 304 15.99 -3.69 -16.80
C LEU A 304 16.95 -3.59 -18.00
N ALA A 305 18.18 -3.11 -17.78
CA ALA A 305 19.20 -3.02 -18.83
C ALA A 305 19.58 -4.40 -19.42
N GLY A 306 19.57 -5.45 -18.61
CA GLY A 306 19.86 -6.82 -19.03
C GLY A 306 18.65 -7.69 -19.35
N PHE A 307 17.44 -7.14 -19.34
CA PHE A 307 16.18 -7.88 -19.25
C PHE A 307 16.04 -8.99 -20.29
N ALA A 308 16.14 -8.66 -21.58
CA ALA A 308 15.98 -9.60 -22.68
C ALA A 308 17.03 -10.76 -22.68
N LYS A 309 18.20 -10.53 -22.07
CA LYS A 309 19.27 -11.53 -21.96
C LYS A 309 19.07 -12.48 -20.80
N THR A 310 18.55 -11.99 -19.67
CA THR A 310 18.49 -12.71 -18.39
C THR A 310 17.16 -13.37 -18.13
N VAL A 311 16.03 -12.77 -18.60
CA VAL A 311 14.68 -13.31 -18.38
C VAL A 311 14.37 -14.38 -19.42
N LYS A 312 13.92 -15.54 -18.96
CA LYS A 312 13.58 -16.69 -19.82
C LYS A 312 12.21 -17.25 -19.48
N ALA A 313 11.48 -17.64 -20.53
CA ALA A 313 10.16 -18.26 -20.48
C ALA A 313 10.15 -19.58 -21.23
N GLY A 314 9.83 -20.67 -20.54
CA GLY A 314 9.76 -22.03 -21.09
C GLY A 314 8.38 -22.44 -21.61
N SER A 315 7.39 -21.54 -21.51
CA SER A 315 6.02 -21.80 -21.96
C SER A 315 5.31 -20.53 -22.43
N ARG A 316 4.19 -20.71 -23.16
CA ARG A 316 3.33 -19.59 -23.58
C ARG A 316 2.77 -18.80 -22.40
N THR A 317 2.44 -19.45 -21.30
CA THR A 317 1.95 -18.79 -20.08
C THR A 317 3.05 -17.96 -19.45
N GLU A 318 4.26 -18.41 -19.46
CA GLU A 318 5.42 -17.67 -18.95
C GLU A 318 5.80 -16.49 -19.82
N LEU A 319 5.58 -16.54 -21.13
CA LEU A 319 5.74 -15.35 -21.99
C LEU A 319 4.85 -14.19 -21.56
N ALA A 320 3.61 -14.45 -21.13
CA ALA A 320 2.78 -13.38 -20.58
C ALA A 320 3.36 -12.78 -19.28
N MET A 321 4.04 -13.61 -18.47
CA MET A 321 4.72 -13.13 -17.26
C MET A 321 5.96 -12.29 -17.56
N VAL A 322 6.62 -12.48 -18.70
CA VAL A 322 7.76 -11.63 -19.13
C VAL A 322 7.35 -10.17 -19.17
N TYR A 323 6.24 -9.85 -19.84
CA TYR A 323 5.74 -8.47 -19.92
C TYR A 323 5.32 -7.92 -18.58
N ARG A 324 4.66 -8.74 -17.75
CA ARG A 324 4.27 -8.36 -16.39
C ARG A 324 5.47 -8.07 -15.50
N LEU A 325 6.52 -8.90 -15.59
CA LEU A 325 7.75 -8.68 -14.85
C LEU A 325 8.42 -7.38 -15.28
N ARG A 326 8.45 -7.10 -16.60
CA ARG A 326 9.01 -5.86 -17.13
C ARG A 326 8.25 -4.64 -16.59
N ASP A 327 6.91 -4.64 -16.65
CA ASP A 327 6.08 -3.57 -16.10
C ASP A 327 6.30 -3.38 -14.59
N MET A 328 6.40 -4.48 -13.83
CA MET A 328 6.69 -4.43 -12.41
C MET A 328 8.06 -3.82 -12.12
N LEU A 329 9.10 -4.19 -12.86
CA LEU A 329 10.45 -3.63 -12.68
C LEU A 329 10.52 -2.15 -13.07
N LEU A 330 9.82 -1.72 -14.13
CA LEU A 330 9.69 -0.30 -14.47
C LEU A 330 9.00 0.48 -13.34
N SER A 331 7.93 -0.06 -12.80
CA SER A 331 7.23 0.54 -11.66
C SER A 331 8.12 0.59 -10.42
N GLN A 332 8.84 -0.49 -10.10
CA GLN A 332 9.78 -0.53 -8.99
C GLN A 332 10.92 0.48 -9.16
N HIS A 333 11.46 0.61 -10.38
CA HIS A 333 12.49 1.61 -10.68
C HIS A 333 11.99 3.02 -10.39
N ALA A 334 10.78 3.37 -10.82
CA ALA A 334 10.17 4.66 -10.55
C ALA A 334 9.94 4.87 -9.05
N TYR A 335 9.34 3.91 -8.34
CA TYR A 335 9.08 4.02 -6.90
C TYR A 335 10.35 4.14 -6.06
N LEU A 336 11.36 3.32 -6.35
CA LEU A 336 12.64 3.34 -5.62
C LEU A 336 13.42 4.63 -5.89
N THR A 337 13.37 5.15 -7.12
CA THR A 337 13.94 6.45 -7.46
C THR A 337 13.23 7.58 -6.71
N ALA A 338 11.90 7.58 -6.68
CA ALA A 338 11.12 8.57 -5.94
C ALA A 338 11.43 8.54 -4.44
N MET A 339 11.54 7.34 -3.83
CA MET A 339 11.90 7.20 -2.41
C MET A 339 13.33 7.66 -2.12
N ALA A 340 14.29 7.34 -3.00
CA ALA A 340 15.68 7.77 -2.85
C ALA A 340 15.82 9.30 -2.99
N ASP A 341 15.12 9.89 -3.96
CA ASP A 341 15.08 11.34 -4.18
C ASP A 341 14.40 12.06 -3.00
N TYR A 342 13.29 11.54 -2.49
CA TYR A 342 12.60 12.08 -1.32
C TYR A 342 13.52 12.20 -0.11
N THR A 343 14.26 11.13 0.20
CA THR A 343 15.20 11.14 1.34
C THR A 343 16.43 12.00 1.07
N ALA A 344 16.88 12.12 -0.18
CA ALA A 344 17.98 13.00 -0.57
C ALA A 344 17.62 14.50 -0.40
N HIS A 345 16.33 14.83 -0.52
CA HIS A 345 15.80 16.18 -0.26
C HIS A 345 15.42 16.41 1.23
N GLY A 346 15.88 15.56 2.13
CA GLY A 346 15.63 15.71 3.56
C GLY A 346 14.27 15.19 4.03
N GLY A 347 13.54 14.46 3.17
CA GLY A 347 12.26 13.86 3.54
C GLY A 347 12.39 12.84 4.66
N GLN A 348 11.46 12.89 5.61
CA GLN A 348 11.38 12.07 6.82
C GLN A 348 10.13 11.19 6.80
N SER A 349 9.86 10.47 7.90
CA SER A 349 8.73 9.56 8.01
C SER A 349 7.39 10.31 8.01
N ARG A 350 6.47 9.90 7.12
CA ARG A 350 5.11 10.44 7.04
C ARG A 350 4.12 9.42 6.49
N GLY A 351 2.85 9.60 6.76
CA GLY A 351 1.80 8.69 6.28
C GLY A 351 2.05 7.25 6.75
N SER A 352 2.03 6.32 5.83
CA SER A 352 2.36 4.91 6.08
C SER A 352 3.80 4.54 5.67
N ALA A 353 4.72 5.50 5.67
CA ALA A 353 6.13 5.29 5.35
C ALA A 353 7.01 5.71 6.53
N LEU A 354 7.63 4.74 7.19
CA LEU A 354 8.62 4.94 8.22
C LEU A 354 10.00 4.76 7.60
N TYR A 355 10.74 5.87 7.50
CA TYR A 355 12.14 5.85 7.07
C TYR A 355 13.03 5.73 8.28
N THR A 356 13.84 4.67 8.34
CA THR A 356 14.80 4.48 9.44
C THR A 356 15.92 5.52 9.36
N ASP A 357 16.17 6.19 10.46
CA ASP A 357 17.22 7.19 10.60
C ASP A 357 18.14 6.84 11.78
N LEU A 358 19.40 6.61 11.47
CA LEU A 358 20.40 6.27 12.47
C LEU A 358 20.98 7.50 13.20
N THR A 359 20.71 8.72 12.71
CA THR A 359 21.44 9.92 13.13
C THR A 359 20.65 10.85 14.05
N GLY A 360 19.32 10.87 13.98
CA GLY A 360 18.50 11.85 14.70
C GLY A 360 17.12 11.38 15.12
N GLY A 361 16.76 10.13 14.83
CA GLY A 361 15.43 9.62 15.11
C GLY A 361 15.21 9.20 16.57
N VAL A 362 13.95 8.98 16.91
CA VAL A 362 13.51 8.36 18.16
C VAL A 362 13.25 6.87 17.96
N LYS A 363 13.57 6.09 18.99
CA LYS A 363 13.25 4.66 19.06
C LYS A 363 12.04 4.47 19.97
N PRO A 364 10.89 3.98 19.47
CA PRO A 364 9.65 3.92 20.24
C PRO A 364 9.73 3.01 21.46
N PHE A 365 10.49 1.91 21.38
CA PHE A 365 10.76 1.00 22.49
C PHE A 365 12.25 0.72 22.61
N ALA A 366 12.75 0.67 23.82
CA ALA A 366 14.15 0.36 24.10
C ALA A 366 14.57 -1.01 23.54
N GLN A 367 13.65 -1.97 23.50
CA GLN A 367 13.86 -3.33 23.02
C GLN A 367 13.94 -3.45 21.49
N LEU A 368 13.53 -2.43 20.72
CA LEU A 368 13.71 -2.43 19.27
C LEU A 368 15.21 -2.41 18.90
N PRO A 369 15.58 -2.94 17.72
CA PRO A 369 16.97 -2.84 17.23
C PRO A 369 17.46 -1.39 17.23
N ASP A 370 18.74 -1.18 17.51
CA ASP A 370 19.33 0.18 17.53
C ASP A 370 19.27 0.88 16.18
N THR A 371 19.17 0.11 15.10
CA THR A 371 18.95 0.63 13.75
C THR A 371 17.53 1.13 13.51
N PHE A 372 16.59 0.84 14.44
CA PHE A 372 15.17 1.18 14.29
C PHE A 372 14.87 2.51 14.99
N THR A 373 15.31 3.58 14.39
CA THR A 373 15.00 4.95 14.78
C THR A 373 14.32 5.66 13.60
N PHE A 374 13.50 6.67 13.86
CA PHE A 374 12.89 7.49 12.83
C PHE A 374 12.55 8.88 13.35
N ALA A 375 12.47 9.86 12.45
CA ALA A 375 11.94 11.18 12.73
C ALA A 375 10.70 11.43 11.87
N LEU A 376 9.76 12.23 12.37
CA LEU A 376 8.58 12.62 11.62
C LEU A 376 8.92 13.75 10.64
N ASP A 377 8.31 13.74 9.48
CA ASP A 377 8.33 14.86 8.54
C ASP A 377 7.40 15.96 9.06
N GLU A 378 8.00 17.03 9.56
CA GLU A 378 7.33 18.21 10.12
C GLU A 378 7.31 19.40 9.13
N THR A 379 7.49 19.12 7.83
CA THR A 379 7.52 20.17 6.80
C THR A 379 6.19 20.91 6.73
N GLU A 380 6.19 22.21 7.00
CA GLU A 380 4.99 23.06 6.99
C GLU A 380 4.49 23.34 5.56
N ALA A 381 5.35 23.35 4.57
CA ALA A 381 5.04 23.61 3.16
C ALA A 381 5.40 22.40 2.28
N PRO A 382 4.61 21.32 2.31
CA PRO A 382 4.93 20.11 1.57
C PRO A 382 4.87 20.35 0.06
N LEU A 383 5.92 19.90 -0.64
CA LEU A 383 5.97 19.92 -2.09
C LEU A 383 5.43 18.62 -2.68
N ILE A 384 4.95 18.68 -3.91
CA ILE A 384 4.56 17.52 -4.69
C ILE A 384 5.77 17.07 -5.49
N GLN A 385 6.17 15.81 -5.30
CA GLN A 385 7.18 15.16 -6.14
C GLN A 385 6.53 14.68 -7.44
N GLU A 386 7.15 14.99 -8.55
CA GLU A 386 6.84 14.45 -9.86
C GLU A 386 8.04 13.65 -10.37
N LEU A 387 7.77 12.57 -11.13
CA LEU A 387 8.79 11.71 -11.72
C LEU A 387 8.37 11.33 -13.13
N TRP A 388 9.30 11.27 -14.07
CA TRP A 388 9.08 10.79 -15.44
C TRP A 388 10.31 10.08 -15.98
N PHE A 389 10.12 9.29 -17.04
CA PHE A 389 11.21 8.69 -17.79
C PHE A 389 11.64 9.62 -18.94
N GLU A 390 12.93 9.87 -19.05
CA GLU A 390 13.55 10.61 -20.13
C GLU A 390 14.86 9.91 -20.52
N ASP A 391 14.98 9.55 -21.79
CA ASP A 391 16.15 8.83 -22.34
C ASP A 391 16.56 7.59 -21.52
N GLY A 392 15.55 6.82 -21.06
CA GLY A 392 15.74 5.60 -20.28
C GLY A 392 16.14 5.82 -18.81
N THR A 393 16.15 7.07 -18.33
CA THR A 393 16.45 7.43 -16.93
C THR A 393 15.24 8.06 -16.25
N CYS A 394 15.11 7.85 -14.93
CA CYS A 394 14.13 8.56 -14.13
C CYS A 394 14.62 9.98 -13.82
N LYS A 395 13.77 10.96 -14.07
CA LYS A 395 13.93 12.36 -13.67
C LYS A 395 12.92 12.70 -12.58
N THR A 396 13.29 13.57 -11.66
CA THR A 396 12.43 14.06 -10.59
C THR A 396 12.40 15.58 -10.58
N ASP A 397 11.27 16.14 -10.18
CA ASP A 397 11.07 17.56 -9.93
C ASP A 397 10.12 17.75 -8.74
N TRP A 398 10.16 18.94 -8.14
CA TRP A 398 9.38 19.29 -6.97
C TRP A 398 8.66 20.61 -7.21
N ARG A 399 7.35 20.61 -6.99
CA ARG A 399 6.53 21.82 -7.15
C ARG A 399 5.59 22.04 -5.98
N ALA A 400 5.16 23.27 -5.79
CA ALA A 400 4.12 23.61 -4.84
C ALA A 400 2.78 22.98 -5.23
N PRO A 401 1.94 22.58 -4.27
CA PRO A 401 0.56 22.20 -4.51
C PRO A 401 -0.22 23.39 -5.09
N ARG A 402 -1.32 23.10 -5.77
CA ARG A 402 -2.25 24.15 -6.20
C ARG A 402 -2.84 24.84 -4.98
N PRO A 403 -3.04 26.17 -5.02
CA PRO A 403 -3.74 26.87 -3.95
C PRO A 403 -5.14 26.28 -3.73
N ILE A 404 -5.55 26.20 -2.48
CA ILE A 404 -6.95 25.90 -2.15
C ILE A 404 -7.77 27.15 -2.50
N PRO A 405 -8.93 27.04 -3.19
CA PRO A 405 -9.79 28.17 -3.43
C PRO A 405 -10.19 28.87 -2.11
N GLU A 406 -10.21 30.19 -2.11
CA GLU A 406 -10.61 30.99 -0.93
C GLU A 406 -12.14 31.09 -0.78
N ASP A 407 -12.91 30.68 -1.79
CA ASP A 407 -14.36 30.65 -1.80
C ASP A 407 -14.89 29.45 -1.02
N ASP A 408 -15.50 29.65 0.11
CA ASP A 408 -16.11 28.62 0.95
C ASP A 408 -17.23 27.84 0.24
N ASP A 409 -17.94 28.50 -0.69
CA ASP A 409 -19.02 27.92 -1.49
C ASP A 409 -18.54 27.39 -2.87
N PHE A 410 -17.24 27.17 -3.04
CA PHE A 410 -16.65 26.76 -4.33
C PHE A 410 -17.34 25.50 -4.91
N PHE A 411 -17.53 24.48 -4.10
CA PHE A 411 -18.15 23.22 -4.53
C PHE A 411 -19.59 23.46 -4.97
N GLU A 412 -20.39 24.16 -4.16
CA GLU A 412 -21.80 24.45 -4.41
C GLU A 412 -21.98 25.29 -5.68
N ASN A 413 -21.13 26.27 -5.90
CA ASN A 413 -21.15 27.12 -7.07
C ASN A 413 -20.82 26.36 -8.35
N VAL A 414 -19.77 25.55 -8.34
CA VAL A 414 -19.39 24.70 -9.48
C VAL A 414 -20.46 23.67 -9.77
N TRP A 415 -21.02 23.02 -8.73
CA TRP A 415 -22.07 22.03 -8.87
C TRP A 415 -23.36 22.62 -9.43
N ARG A 416 -23.73 23.82 -8.97
CA ARG A 416 -24.90 24.56 -9.46
C ARG A 416 -24.73 24.90 -10.93
N SER A 417 -23.61 25.52 -11.30
CA SER A 417 -23.28 25.84 -12.69
C SER A 417 -23.35 24.62 -13.61
N TYR A 418 -22.75 23.50 -13.19
CA TYR A 418 -22.84 22.26 -13.96
C TYR A 418 -24.28 21.77 -14.17
N ARG A 419 -25.12 21.82 -13.11
CA ARG A 419 -26.53 21.39 -13.20
C ARG A 419 -27.38 22.30 -14.10
N GLU A 420 -27.09 23.57 -14.10
CA GLU A 420 -27.84 24.56 -14.89
C GLU A 420 -27.44 24.57 -16.37
N THR A 421 -26.18 24.45 -16.63
CA THR A 421 -25.62 24.67 -17.98
C THR A 421 -25.16 23.38 -18.68
N GLY A 422 -24.91 22.31 -17.93
CA GLY A 422 -24.24 21.11 -18.45
C GLY A 422 -22.79 21.36 -18.87
N ASN A 423 -22.24 22.53 -18.54
CA ASN A 423 -20.87 22.88 -18.90
C ASN A 423 -19.91 22.04 -18.08
N ILE A 424 -18.98 21.37 -18.78
CA ILE A 424 -17.93 20.56 -18.17
C ILE A 424 -16.62 21.34 -17.97
N ASP A 425 -16.52 22.55 -18.51
CA ASP A 425 -15.33 23.40 -18.40
C ASP A 425 -15.25 24.14 -17.07
#